data_e9d6275b13d24602999e28c751c8d480
#
_entry.id   e9d6275b13d24602999e28c751c8d480
#
_cell.length_a   1.000
_cell.length_b   1.000
_cell.length_c   1.000
_cell.angle_alpha   90.00
_cell.angle_beta   90.00
_cell.angle_gamma   90.00
#
_symmetry.space_group_name_H-M   'P 1'
#
loop_
_entity.id
_entity.type
_entity.pdbx_description
1 polymer ?
#
loop_
_entity_poly.entity_id
_entity_poly.type
_entity_poly.pdbx_seq_one_letter_code
_entity_poly.pdbx_strand_id
1 'polypeptide(L)'
;MKKKIMWASIIYGILLIFAVVGVKNRFHPLPAFQCGIQIIPFLDAYKQYVEGTLIAHYLIGDLLLNFILFMPLVVALLVIDKDLSLKMMVLSILSVATCVEILEVVLRFGSFDTQDILMNILGTIMVYYLCRALIKTRLLGRDIK
;
A
#
# COMPACT_ATOMS: atom_id res chain seq x y z
N MET A 1 -24.27 -4.03 10.49
CA MET A 1 -22.91 -4.50 10.13
C MET A 1 -22.24 -3.57 9.12
N LYS A 2 -22.84 -3.25 7.96
CA LYS A 2 -22.26 -2.39 6.91
C LYS A 2 -21.80 -1.00 7.40
N LYS A 3 -22.58 -0.30 8.27
CA LYS A 3 -22.18 1.00 8.82
C LYS A 3 -20.90 0.94 9.68
N LYS A 4 -20.72 -0.10 10.50
CA LYS A 4 -19.50 -0.27 11.32
C LYS A 4 -18.25 -0.49 10.47
N ILE A 5 -18.39 -1.27 9.39
CA ILE A 5 -17.28 -1.52 8.46
C ILE A 5 -16.92 -0.25 7.69
N MET A 6 -17.92 0.52 7.25
CA MET A 6 -17.72 1.82 6.61
C MET A 6 -16.93 2.78 7.52
N TRP A 7 -17.33 2.93 8.78
CA TRP A 7 -16.61 3.77 9.74
C TRP A 7 -15.19 3.25 10.01
N ALA A 8 -15.02 1.93 10.14
CA ALA A 8 -13.69 1.33 10.29
C ALA A 8 -12.79 1.62 9.08
N SER A 9 -13.32 1.56 7.85
CA SER A 9 -12.58 1.90 6.64
C SER A 9 -12.20 3.38 6.57
N ILE A 10 -13.09 4.28 7.00
CA ILE A 10 -12.80 5.72 7.07
C ILE A 10 -11.71 5.99 8.11
N ILE A 11 -11.83 5.43 9.31
CA ILE A 11 -10.83 5.57 10.37
C ILE A 11 -9.49 5.01 9.90
N TYR A 12 -9.51 3.84 9.25
CA TYR A 12 -8.31 3.25 8.67
C TYR A 12 -7.68 4.16 7.62
N GLY A 13 -8.48 4.74 6.70
CA GLY A 13 -8.00 5.69 5.70
C GLY A 13 -7.32 6.91 6.32
N ILE A 14 -7.91 7.46 7.39
CA ILE A 14 -7.33 8.58 8.15
C ILE A 14 -6.00 8.16 8.80
N LEU A 15 -5.99 7.00 9.48
CA LEU A 15 -4.78 6.46 10.11
C LEU A 15 -3.68 6.16 9.08
N LEU A 16 -4.07 5.70 7.90
CA LEU A 16 -3.16 5.43 6.78
C LEU A 16 -2.49 6.73 6.31
N ILE A 17 -3.24 7.80 6.13
CA ILE A 17 -2.69 9.11 5.78
C ILE A 17 -1.71 9.59 6.86
N PHE A 18 -2.07 9.47 8.15
CA PHE A 18 -1.17 9.82 9.25
C PHE A 18 0.08 8.94 9.30
N ALA A 19 -0.04 7.64 9.03
CA ALA A 19 1.08 6.70 9.01
C ALA A 19 2.05 7.03 7.86
N VAL A 20 1.53 7.24 6.66
CA VAL A 20 2.33 7.63 5.48
C VAL A 20 3.08 8.93 5.75
N VAL A 21 2.37 9.97 6.18
CA VAL A 21 2.96 11.28 6.49
C VAL A 21 3.95 11.20 7.67
N GLY A 22 3.63 10.45 8.72
CA GLY A 22 4.46 10.38 9.93
C GLY A 22 5.67 9.46 9.78
N VAL A 23 5.55 8.37 9.02
CA VAL A 23 6.61 7.37 8.86
C VAL A 23 7.60 7.81 7.79
N LYS A 24 7.15 8.28 6.63
CA LYS A 24 8.07 8.79 5.59
C LYS A 24 8.96 9.93 6.11
N ASN A 25 8.44 10.85 6.90
CA ASN A 25 9.22 11.92 7.51
C ASN A 25 10.30 11.43 8.51
N ARG A 26 10.16 10.22 9.07
CA ARG A 26 11.15 9.65 10.01
C ARG A 26 12.23 8.82 9.32
N PHE A 27 11.91 8.19 8.20
CA PHE A 27 12.83 7.31 7.49
C PHE A 27 13.66 8.00 6.40
N HIS A 28 13.29 9.22 6.00
CA HIS A 28 14.06 10.05 5.09
C HIS A 28 14.57 11.32 5.80
N PRO A 29 15.68 11.25 6.53
CA PRO A 29 16.33 12.43 7.09
C PRO A 29 17.12 13.20 6.02
N LEU A 30 16.57 13.41 4.83
CA LEU A 30 17.23 14.20 3.81
C LEU A 30 16.82 15.67 3.96
N PRO A 31 17.83 16.57 4.08
CA PRO A 31 17.57 17.99 4.02
C PRO A 31 17.16 18.35 2.60
N ALA A 32 16.09 19.07 2.48
CA ALA A 32 15.43 19.51 1.26
C ALA A 32 14.60 18.42 0.57
N PHE A 33 13.36 18.41 0.94
CA PHE A 33 12.26 17.81 0.21
C PHE A 33 12.30 18.29 -1.25
N GLN A 34 12.92 17.52 -2.12
CA GLN A 34 12.74 17.69 -3.54
C GLN A 34 11.39 17.06 -3.89
N CYS A 35 10.33 17.88 -3.96
CA CYS A 35 9.10 17.45 -4.59
C CYS A 35 9.43 17.00 -6.01
N GLY A 36 9.55 15.70 -6.21
CA GLY A 36 9.88 15.09 -7.49
C GLY A 36 8.74 14.22 -7.99
N ILE A 37 8.75 13.93 -9.26
CA ILE A 37 7.91 12.91 -9.87
C ILE A 37 8.83 11.81 -10.36
N GLN A 38 8.74 10.64 -9.72
CA GLN A 38 9.51 9.45 -10.08
C GLN A 38 8.61 8.47 -10.81
N ILE A 39 8.71 8.45 -12.14
CA ILE A 39 7.88 7.60 -13.00
C ILE A 39 8.49 6.21 -13.18
N ILE A 40 9.81 6.09 -13.15
CA ILE A 40 10.50 4.81 -13.36
C ILE A 40 10.76 4.17 -12.00
N PRO A 41 10.09 3.04 -11.66
CA PRO A 41 10.33 2.36 -10.40
C PRO A 41 11.80 1.98 -10.24
N PHE A 42 12.30 2.04 -9.02
CA PHE A 42 13.68 1.69 -8.64
C PHE A 42 14.81 2.54 -9.28
N LEU A 43 14.48 3.59 -10.05
CA LEU A 43 15.49 4.41 -10.69
C LEU A 43 16.40 5.10 -9.67
N ASP A 44 15.83 5.65 -8.61
CA ASP A 44 16.62 6.33 -7.58
C ASP A 44 17.41 5.35 -6.73
N ALA A 45 16.87 4.17 -6.45
CA ALA A 45 17.63 3.09 -5.80
C ALA A 45 18.81 2.64 -6.66
N TYR A 46 18.63 2.53 -7.99
CA TYR A 46 19.71 2.22 -8.92
C TYR A 46 20.77 3.31 -8.96
N LYS A 47 20.39 4.59 -9.01
CA LYS A 47 21.33 5.72 -8.96
C LYS A 47 22.17 5.70 -7.68
N GLN A 48 21.51 5.56 -6.52
CA GLN A 48 22.17 5.46 -5.23
C GLN A 48 23.12 4.25 -5.15
N TYR A 49 22.74 3.12 -5.77
CA TYR A 49 23.61 1.95 -5.88
C TYR A 49 24.88 2.26 -6.67
N VAL A 50 24.75 2.88 -7.85
CA VAL A 50 25.89 3.26 -8.71
C VAL A 50 26.79 4.29 -8.02
N GLU A 51 26.21 5.22 -7.28
CA GLU A 51 26.93 6.25 -6.52
C GLU A 51 27.55 5.71 -5.21
N GLY A 52 27.27 4.46 -4.83
CA GLY A 52 27.73 3.87 -3.58
C GLY A 52 27.08 4.47 -2.33
N THR A 53 25.96 5.16 -2.49
CA THR A 53 25.23 5.84 -1.40
C THR A 53 24.01 5.04 -0.93
N LEU A 54 23.69 3.93 -1.59
CA LEU A 54 22.53 3.10 -1.27
C LEU A 54 22.63 2.48 0.13
N ILE A 55 21.65 2.79 0.96
CA ILE A 55 21.49 2.18 2.28
C ILE A 55 20.41 1.12 2.20
N ALA A 56 20.79 -0.14 2.03
CA ALA A 56 19.90 -1.24 1.72
C ALA A 56 18.73 -1.42 2.72
N HIS A 57 18.96 -1.18 4.01
CA HIS A 57 17.89 -1.36 5.01
C HIS A 57 16.79 -0.29 4.90
N TYR A 58 17.10 0.93 4.43
CA TYR A 58 16.08 1.94 4.17
C TYR A 58 15.23 1.57 2.96
N LEU A 59 15.88 1.14 1.86
CA LEU A 59 15.17 0.66 0.68
C LEU A 59 14.24 -0.51 1.02
N ILE A 60 14.76 -1.52 1.74
CA ILE A 60 13.94 -2.69 2.12
C ILE A 60 12.79 -2.28 3.03
N GLY A 61 13.04 -1.39 3.99
CA GLY A 61 12.00 -0.87 4.89
C GLY A 61 10.88 -0.17 4.14
N ASP A 62 11.22 0.69 3.20
CA ASP A 62 10.27 1.43 2.37
C ASP A 62 9.44 0.49 1.49
N LEU A 63 10.08 -0.46 0.80
CA LEU A 63 9.39 -1.46 -0.01
C LEU A 63 8.43 -2.31 0.83
N LEU A 64 8.84 -2.75 2.02
CA LEU A 64 8.00 -3.56 2.90
C LEU A 64 6.83 -2.76 3.47
N LEU A 65 7.05 -1.50 3.84
CA LEU A 65 5.98 -0.64 4.33
C LEU A 65 4.90 -0.46 3.28
N ASN A 66 5.26 -0.10 2.06
CA ASN A 66 4.30 0.06 0.98
C ASN A 66 3.60 -1.27 0.63
N PHE A 67 4.34 -2.38 0.64
CA PHE A 67 3.77 -3.70 0.40
C PHE A 67 2.70 -4.10 1.44
N ILE A 68 2.88 -3.72 2.71
CA ILE A 68 1.97 -4.09 3.81
C ILE A 68 0.85 -3.06 4.00
N LEU A 69 1.08 -1.82 3.60
CA LEU A 69 0.26 -0.66 3.94
C LEU A 69 -1.24 -0.85 3.61
N PHE A 70 -1.56 -1.41 2.46
CA PHE A 70 -2.94 -1.60 2.02
C PHE A 70 -3.54 -2.97 2.37
N MET A 71 -2.79 -3.89 2.98
CA MET A 71 -3.29 -5.22 3.35
C MET A 71 -4.58 -5.18 4.19
N PRO A 72 -4.68 -4.35 5.26
CA PRO A 72 -5.91 -4.29 6.05
C PRO A 72 -7.12 -3.80 5.24
N LEU A 73 -6.91 -2.88 4.28
CA LEU A 73 -7.98 -2.39 3.42
C LEU A 73 -8.48 -3.49 2.48
N VAL A 74 -7.58 -4.30 1.92
CA VAL A 74 -7.94 -5.46 1.09
C VAL A 74 -8.80 -6.45 1.88
N VAL A 75 -8.41 -6.77 3.11
CA VAL A 75 -9.18 -7.64 3.99
C VAL A 75 -10.56 -7.04 4.28
N ALA A 76 -10.64 -5.75 4.60
CA ALA A 76 -11.89 -5.05 4.86
C ALA A 76 -12.83 -5.08 3.65
N LEU A 77 -12.32 -4.82 2.45
CA LEU A 77 -13.10 -4.87 1.21
C LEU A 77 -13.65 -6.27 0.95
N LEU A 78 -12.86 -7.34 1.16
CA LEU A 78 -13.33 -8.73 1.02
C LEU A 78 -14.33 -9.15 2.11
N VAL A 79 -14.29 -8.53 3.29
CA VAL A 79 -15.30 -8.74 4.33
C VAL A 79 -16.61 -8.06 3.96
N ILE A 80 -16.58 -6.90 3.28
CA ILE A 80 -17.75 -6.17 2.81
C ILE A 80 -18.38 -6.90 1.62
N ASP A 81 -17.58 -7.27 0.65
CA ASP A 81 -17.99 -7.97 -0.56
C ASP A 81 -17.06 -9.16 -0.83
N LYS A 82 -17.58 -10.35 -0.48
CA LYS A 82 -16.84 -11.61 -0.65
C LYS A 82 -16.64 -11.98 -2.12
N ASP A 83 -17.44 -11.46 -3.02
CA ASP A 83 -17.42 -11.78 -4.44
C ASP A 83 -16.64 -10.74 -5.25
N LEU A 84 -16.05 -9.74 -4.58
CA LEU A 84 -15.24 -8.72 -5.20
C LEU A 84 -14.12 -9.35 -6.05
N SER A 85 -14.10 -9.04 -7.33
CA SER A 85 -13.09 -9.59 -8.25
C SER A 85 -11.71 -8.97 -8.01
N LEU A 86 -10.65 -9.71 -8.35
CA LEU A 86 -9.28 -9.19 -8.26
C LEU A 86 -9.12 -7.88 -9.05
N LYS A 87 -9.72 -7.80 -10.25
CA LYS A 87 -9.67 -6.58 -11.08
C LYS A 87 -10.23 -5.37 -10.33
N MET A 88 -11.40 -5.51 -9.72
CA MET A 88 -12.02 -4.41 -8.97
C MET A 88 -11.22 -4.06 -7.71
N MET A 89 -10.66 -5.07 -7.04
CA MET A 89 -9.78 -4.87 -5.90
C MET A 89 -8.55 -4.05 -6.30
N VAL A 90 -7.84 -4.48 -7.35
CA VAL A 90 -6.63 -3.78 -7.84
C VAL A 90 -6.97 -2.36 -8.29
N LEU A 91 -8.09 -2.14 -9.00
CA LEU A 91 -8.51 -0.79 -9.41
C LEU A 91 -8.80 0.10 -8.20
N SER A 92 -9.46 -0.43 -7.17
CA SER A 92 -9.74 0.32 -5.94
C SER A 92 -8.47 0.74 -5.23
N ILE A 93 -7.54 -0.18 -5.04
CA ILE A 93 -6.26 0.12 -4.37
C ILE A 93 -5.39 1.05 -5.22
N LEU A 94 -5.32 0.82 -6.53
CA LEU A 94 -4.60 1.71 -7.45
C LEU A 94 -5.11 3.15 -7.34
N SER A 95 -6.44 3.34 -7.32
CA SER A 95 -7.03 4.67 -7.18
C SER A 95 -6.65 5.32 -5.85
N VAL A 96 -6.74 4.58 -4.74
CA VAL A 96 -6.39 5.12 -3.41
C VAL A 96 -4.90 5.40 -3.32
N ALA A 97 -4.03 4.48 -3.75
CA ALA A 97 -2.59 4.66 -3.73
C ALA A 97 -2.17 5.88 -4.58
N THR A 98 -2.71 6.01 -5.79
CA THR A 98 -2.43 7.18 -6.64
C THR A 98 -2.90 8.49 -5.98
N CYS A 99 -4.07 8.49 -5.33
CA CYS A 99 -4.52 9.66 -4.58
C CYS A 99 -3.58 10.02 -3.42
N VAL A 100 -3.05 9.03 -2.71
CA VAL A 100 -2.07 9.25 -1.63
C VAL A 100 -0.81 9.89 -2.19
N GLU A 101 -0.24 9.35 -3.27
CA GLU A 101 0.95 9.90 -3.92
C GLU A 101 0.74 11.36 -4.42
N ILE A 102 -0.43 11.64 -5.00
CA ILE A 102 -0.79 13.01 -5.40
C ILE A 102 -0.87 13.94 -4.19
N LEU A 103 -1.49 13.48 -3.09
CA LEU A 103 -1.59 14.26 -1.86
C LEU A 103 -0.22 14.55 -1.25
N GLU A 104 0.71 13.60 -1.29
CA GLU A 104 2.09 13.81 -0.82
C GLU A 104 2.76 14.97 -1.56
N VAL A 105 2.63 15.01 -2.89
CA VAL A 105 3.19 16.11 -3.70
C VAL A 105 2.49 17.44 -3.42
N VAL A 106 1.16 17.45 -3.41
CA VAL A 106 0.35 18.67 -3.21
C VAL A 106 0.62 19.27 -1.82
N LEU A 107 0.72 18.44 -0.80
CA LEU A 107 0.97 18.85 0.57
C LEU A 107 2.47 19.02 0.88
N ARG A 108 3.35 18.76 -0.08
CA ARG A 108 4.81 18.85 0.03
C ARG A 108 5.41 17.96 1.13
N PHE A 109 4.84 16.79 1.34
CA PHE A 109 5.35 15.79 2.31
C PHE A 109 6.17 14.68 1.65
N GLY A 110 6.08 14.51 0.34
CA GLY A 110 6.73 13.45 -0.40
C GLY A 110 6.89 13.77 -1.88
N SER A 111 7.35 12.78 -2.62
CA SER A 111 7.42 12.76 -4.08
C SER A 111 6.42 11.74 -4.60
N PHE A 112 5.88 11.97 -5.80
CA PHE A 112 5.10 10.96 -6.50
C PHE A 112 6.02 9.81 -6.91
N ASP A 113 5.81 8.62 -6.35
CA ASP A 113 6.64 7.45 -6.64
C ASP A 113 5.80 6.27 -7.14
N THR A 114 6.02 5.90 -8.40
CA THR A 114 5.37 4.73 -9.00
C THR A 114 5.82 3.40 -8.40
N GLN A 115 6.99 3.34 -7.77
CA GLN A 115 7.48 2.17 -7.03
C GLN A 115 6.55 1.86 -5.86
N ASP A 116 6.11 2.89 -5.12
CA ASP A 116 5.21 2.76 -3.98
C ASP A 116 3.85 2.20 -4.43
N ILE A 117 3.32 2.75 -5.54
CA ILE A 117 2.08 2.25 -6.15
C ILE A 117 2.24 0.76 -6.56
N LEU A 118 3.37 0.40 -7.18
CA LEU A 118 3.65 -0.97 -7.60
C LEU A 118 3.67 -1.92 -6.39
N MET A 119 4.36 -1.56 -5.32
CA MET A 119 4.46 -2.39 -4.11
C MET A 119 3.10 -2.55 -3.42
N ASN A 120 2.28 -1.49 -3.38
CA ASN A 120 0.91 -1.54 -2.87
C ASN A 120 0.03 -2.52 -3.67
N ILE A 121 0.17 -2.55 -5.00
CA ILE A 121 -0.57 -3.50 -5.86
C ILE A 121 -0.08 -4.94 -5.64
N LEU A 122 1.22 -5.18 -5.54
CA LEU A 122 1.78 -6.51 -5.29
C LEU A 122 1.29 -7.07 -3.94
N GLY A 123 1.32 -6.25 -2.88
CA GLY A 123 0.76 -6.61 -1.58
C GLY A 123 -0.73 -6.93 -1.65
N THR A 124 -1.49 -6.13 -2.41
CA THR A 124 -2.93 -6.36 -2.66
C THR A 124 -3.20 -7.71 -3.30
N ILE A 125 -2.46 -8.05 -4.37
CA ILE A 125 -2.61 -9.32 -5.08
C ILE A 125 -2.32 -10.50 -4.15
N MET A 126 -1.24 -10.42 -3.38
CA MET A 126 -0.85 -11.47 -2.44
C MET A 126 -1.95 -11.69 -1.39
N VAL A 127 -2.41 -10.64 -0.72
CA VAL A 127 -3.44 -10.75 0.33
C VAL A 127 -4.78 -11.19 -0.24
N TYR A 128 -5.16 -10.74 -1.42
CA TYR A 128 -6.37 -11.18 -2.08
C TYR A 128 -6.39 -12.71 -2.25
N TYR A 129 -5.34 -13.30 -2.81
CA TYR A 129 -5.26 -14.76 -2.99
C TYR A 129 -5.18 -15.51 -1.67
N LEU A 130 -4.44 -14.98 -0.68
CA LEU A 130 -4.37 -15.57 0.65
C LEU A 130 -5.76 -15.63 1.32
N CYS A 131 -6.50 -14.53 1.29
CA CYS A 131 -7.87 -14.48 1.83
C CYS A 131 -8.82 -15.43 1.08
N ARG A 132 -8.72 -15.50 -0.25
CA ARG A 132 -9.52 -16.43 -1.05
C ARG A 132 -9.23 -17.90 -0.70
N ALA A 133 -7.96 -18.25 -0.53
CA ALA A 133 -7.58 -19.60 -0.08
C ALA A 133 -8.16 -19.93 1.29
N LEU A 134 -8.06 -19.02 2.26
CA LEU A 134 -8.61 -19.20 3.62
C LEU A 134 -10.13 -19.31 3.62
N ILE A 135 -10.85 -18.57 2.80
CA ILE A 135 -12.30 -18.68 2.66
C ILE A 135 -12.67 -20.05 2.10
N LYS A 136 -11.97 -20.51 1.05
CA LYS A 136 -12.21 -21.80 0.42
C LYS A 136 -11.97 -22.96 1.38
N THR A 137 -10.90 -22.96 2.15
CA THR A 137 -10.61 -24.02 3.14
C THR A 137 -11.65 -24.08 4.26
N ARG A 138 -12.16 -22.94 4.71
CA ARG A 138 -13.23 -22.89 5.72
C ARG A 138 -14.58 -23.42 5.20
N LEU A 139 -14.88 -23.22 3.94
CA LEU A 139 -16.11 -23.78 3.32
C LEU A 139 -15.98 -25.29 3.18
N LEU A 140 -14.86 -25.82 2.66
CA LEU A 140 -14.62 -27.25 2.54
C LEU A 140 -14.59 -27.99 3.88
N GLY A 141 -14.13 -27.35 4.96
CA GLY A 141 -14.15 -27.92 6.31
C GLY A 141 -15.52 -27.94 7.00
N ARG A 142 -16.53 -27.25 6.45
CA ARG A 142 -17.92 -27.28 6.95
C ARG A 142 -18.74 -28.41 6.35
N ASP A 143 -18.39 -28.89 5.17
CA ASP A 143 -19.11 -29.95 4.48
C ASP A 143 -18.70 -31.36 4.96
N ILE A 144 -17.72 -31.43 5.90
CA ILE A 144 -17.21 -32.72 6.45
C ILE A 144 -17.76 -33.01 7.85
N LYS A 145 -18.63 -32.16 8.38
CA LYS A 145 -19.33 -32.37 9.68
C LYS A 145 -20.82 -32.51 9.47
#